data_c67a1d182749bac3d1611b83eb312ee5
#
_entry.id   c67a1d182749bac3d1611b83eb312ee5
#
_cell.length_a   1.000
_cell.length_b   1.000
_cell.length_c   1.000
_cell.angle_alpha   90.00
_cell.angle_beta   90.00
_cell.angle_gamma   90.00
#
_symmetry.space_group_name_H-M   'P 1'
#
loop_
_entity.id
_entity.type
_entity.pdbx_description
1 polymer ?
#
loop_
_entity_poly.entity_id
_entity_poly.type
_entity_poly.pdbx_seq_one_letter_code
_entity_poly.pdbx_strand_id
1 'polypeptide(L)'
;MIVDLTDLKTLMREPHWLDVTQEAPHFLGIALESNVPSDFDLAAALRWLSFQPLPILGIGAHSEAWAEGIDCFFDDVEAAQSVIAGITANPRAAAAMVQVTRITSQLSLRDALVVESLAYSTLLAGEEFKSWLQSRPAPRARPLEDPVILDRFNQDLVISLNAPRSRNALSIDMRDALREAFQLVLLDASILKARVYGLGPAFCSGGDLDEFGLATDLSVAHHVRQLRMPGQTIGLAPERFDFWVHGACIGGGIETPAFAGHISADPDCVFRLPEIGFGLVPGAGGCVSIPRRIGRHRTNAWALSQTTINAQTALEWGLVDELLARPNWAVATTP
;
A
#
# COMPACT_ATOMS: atom_id res chain seq x y z
N MET A 1 -13.47 12.63 -16.01
CA MET A 1 -14.80 13.29 -16.20
C MET A 1 -15.39 13.53 -14.83
N ILE A 2 -16.02 14.70 -14.59
CA ILE A 2 -16.74 15.02 -13.35
C ILE A 2 -18.19 15.31 -13.75
N VAL A 3 -19.15 14.73 -13.03
CA VAL A 3 -20.59 14.81 -13.32
C VAL A 3 -21.37 15.22 -12.06
N ASP A 4 -22.49 15.88 -12.23
CA ASP A 4 -23.48 16.09 -11.17
C ASP A 4 -24.42 14.88 -11.02
N LEU A 5 -25.38 14.94 -10.09
CA LEU A 5 -26.31 13.84 -9.85
C LEU A 5 -27.31 13.62 -11.00
N THR A 6 -27.60 14.66 -11.81
CA THR A 6 -28.46 14.54 -12.95
C THR A 6 -27.78 13.80 -14.09
N ASP A 7 -26.54 14.16 -14.35
CA ASP A 7 -25.70 13.48 -15.33
C ASP A 7 -25.41 12.03 -14.89
N LEU A 8 -25.20 11.78 -13.58
CA LEU A 8 -25.03 10.43 -13.06
C LEU A 8 -26.27 9.56 -13.33
N LYS A 9 -27.50 10.10 -13.12
CA LYS A 9 -28.75 9.38 -13.48
C LYS A 9 -28.77 9.00 -14.95
N THR A 10 -28.26 9.88 -15.83
CA THR A 10 -28.18 9.62 -17.26
C THR A 10 -27.18 8.53 -17.58
N LEU A 11 -25.96 8.63 -17.05
CA LEU A 11 -24.91 7.61 -17.23
C LEU A 11 -25.34 6.21 -16.77
N MET A 12 -26.05 6.12 -15.64
CA MET A 12 -26.57 4.84 -15.13
C MET A 12 -27.54 4.12 -16.09
N ARG A 13 -28.11 4.85 -17.07
CA ARG A 13 -29.01 4.29 -18.07
C ARG A 13 -28.33 3.98 -19.40
N GLU A 14 -27.06 4.37 -19.54
CA GLU A 14 -26.24 4.17 -20.73
C GLU A 14 -25.50 2.84 -20.65
N PRO A 15 -25.90 1.79 -21.41
CA PRO A 15 -25.27 0.46 -21.27
C PRO A 15 -23.83 0.43 -21.75
N HIS A 16 -23.37 1.40 -22.52
CA HIS A 16 -22.05 1.45 -23.15
C HIS A 16 -21.27 2.73 -22.82
N TRP A 17 -21.51 3.34 -21.64
CA TRP A 17 -20.82 4.57 -21.26
C TRP A 17 -19.29 4.39 -21.12
N LEU A 18 -18.82 3.14 -20.89
CA LEU A 18 -17.42 2.73 -20.97
C LEU A 18 -17.26 1.76 -22.15
N ASP A 19 -16.86 2.28 -23.29
CA ASP A 19 -16.51 1.46 -24.45
C ASP A 19 -14.98 1.36 -24.54
N VAL A 20 -14.45 0.14 -24.57
CA VAL A 20 -13.02 -0.13 -24.74
C VAL A 20 -12.44 0.32 -26.09
N THR A 21 -13.31 0.62 -27.06
CA THR A 21 -12.92 1.10 -28.40
C THR A 21 -12.84 2.62 -28.50
N GLN A 22 -13.30 3.35 -27.46
CA GLN A 22 -13.22 4.80 -27.35
C GLN A 22 -12.20 5.19 -26.26
N GLU A 23 -11.79 6.46 -26.24
CA GLU A 23 -11.03 7.02 -25.12
C GLU A 23 -11.92 7.06 -23.87
N ALA A 24 -11.99 5.93 -23.15
CA ALA A 24 -12.73 5.84 -21.91
C ALA A 24 -12.11 6.77 -20.85
N PRO A 25 -12.91 7.42 -20.00
CA PRO A 25 -12.39 8.24 -18.92
C PRO A 25 -11.58 7.39 -17.94
N HIS A 26 -10.47 7.92 -17.45
CA HIS A 26 -9.61 7.22 -16.49
C HIS A 26 -10.20 7.21 -15.08
N PHE A 27 -11.16 8.08 -14.78
CA PHE A 27 -11.89 8.17 -13.52
C PHE A 27 -13.28 8.77 -13.72
N LEU A 28 -14.18 8.55 -12.78
CA LEU A 28 -15.46 9.23 -12.68
C LEU A 28 -15.49 10.06 -11.39
N GLY A 29 -15.60 11.38 -11.53
CA GLY A 29 -15.83 12.30 -10.42
C GLY A 29 -17.33 12.54 -10.25
N ILE A 30 -17.80 12.51 -9.01
CA ILE A 30 -19.19 12.83 -8.64
C ILE A 30 -19.16 14.13 -7.84
N ALA A 31 -19.83 15.16 -8.33
CA ALA A 31 -20.04 16.38 -7.57
C ALA A 31 -21.09 16.10 -6.46
N LEU A 32 -20.61 16.06 -5.21
CA LEU A 32 -21.42 15.74 -4.04
C LEU A 32 -22.01 17.01 -3.44
N GLU A 33 -23.32 17.04 -3.31
CA GLU A 33 -24.07 18.09 -2.63
C GLU A 33 -24.32 17.72 -1.17
N SER A 34 -24.54 18.72 -0.31
CA SER A 34 -24.84 18.53 1.12
C SER A 34 -26.12 17.72 1.35
N ASN A 35 -27.06 17.78 0.42
CA ASN A 35 -28.31 17.04 0.46
C ASN A 35 -28.52 16.25 -0.81
N VAL A 36 -28.76 14.96 -0.69
CA VAL A 36 -29.18 14.12 -1.81
C VAL A 36 -30.66 14.45 -2.13
N PRO A 37 -31.02 14.79 -3.38
CA PRO A 37 -32.41 15.04 -3.75
C PRO A 37 -33.30 13.85 -3.41
N SER A 38 -34.52 14.12 -2.93
CA SER A 38 -35.45 13.07 -2.48
C SER A 38 -35.91 12.12 -3.60
N ASP A 39 -35.77 12.55 -4.86
CA ASP A 39 -36.06 11.76 -6.06
C ASP A 39 -34.83 11.02 -6.61
N PHE A 40 -33.68 11.09 -5.94
CA PHE A 40 -32.47 10.40 -6.32
C PHE A 40 -32.38 9.03 -5.62
N ASP A 41 -32.36 7.96 -6.41
CA ASP A 41 -32.15 6.60 -5.89
C ASP A 41 -30.66 6.35 -5.56
N LEU A 42 -30.25 6.77 -4.37
CA LEU A 42 -28.88 6.60 -3.89
C LEU A 42 -28.47 5.13 -3.84
N ALA A 43 -29.36 4.22 -3.44
CA ALA A 43 -29.04 2.80 -3.36
C ALA A 43 -28.74 2.18 -4.73
N ALA A 44 -29.50 2.57 -5.75
CA ALA A 44 -29.21 2.17 -7.14
C ALA A 44 -27.89 2.77 -7.63
N ALA A 45 -27.59 4.03 -7.31
CA ALA A 45 -26.36 4.69 -7.68
C ALA A 45 -25.14 3.99 -7.04
N LEU A 46 -25.18 3.71 -5.74
CA LEU A 46 -24.08 3.01 -5.03
C LEU A 46 -23.81 1.62 -5.63
N ARG A 47 -24.86 0.86 -5.89
CA ARG A 47 -24.72 -0.44 -6.59
C ARG A 47 -24.07 -0.28 -7.96
N TRP A 48 -24.52 0.68 -8.76
CA TRP A 48 -23.95 0.92 -10.09
C TRP A 48 -22.48 1.37 -10.02
N LEU A 49 -22.15 2.30 -9.12
CA LEU A 49 -20.78 2.80 -8.90
C LEU A 49 -19.82 1.68 -8.46
N SER A 50 -20.27 0.77 -7.60
CA SER A 50 -19.44 -0.35 -7.12
C SER A 50 -19.01 -1.32 -8.23
N PHE A 51 -19.75 -1.39 -9.33
CA PHE A 51 -19.41 -2.20 -10.50
C PHE A 51 -18.49 -1.49 -11.51
N GLN A 52 -18.21 -0.20 -11.31
CA GLN A 52 -17.37 0.52 -12.28
C GLN A 52 -15.91 0.10 -12.15
N PRO A 53 -15.20 -0.21 -13.26
CA PRO A 53 -13.84 -0.73 -13.24
C PRO A 53 -12.77 0.36 -13.13
N LEU A 54 -13.13 1.58 -12.78
CA LEU A 54 -12.26 2.75 -12.70
C LEU A 54 -12.42 3.47 -11.35
N PRO A 55 -11.47 4.35 -10.95
CA PRO A 55 -11.58 5.14 -9.74
C PRO A 55 -12.79 6.07 -9.73
N ILE A 56 -13.51 6.09 -8.61
CA ILE A 56 -14.66 6.96 -8.37
C ILE A 56 -14.26 8.00 -7.32
N LEU A 57 -14.29 9.28 -7.70
CA LEU A 57 -13.93 10.40 -6.83
C LEU A 57 -15.17 11.16 -6.38
N GLY A 58 -15.38 11.30 -5.09
CA GLY A 58 -16.40 12.21 -4.53
C GLY A 58 -15.79 13.59 -4.32
N ILE A 59 -16.40 14.62 -4.89
CA ILE A 59 -15.91 15.99 -4.85
C ILE A 59 -17.00 16.89 -4.28
N GLY A 60 -16.72 17.57 -3.18
CA GLY A 60 -17.67 18.42 -2.47
C GLY A 60 -18.03 17.90 -1.09
N ALA A 61 -19.30 17.98 -0.70
CA ALA A 61 -19.74 17.62 0.64
C ALA A 61 -19.51 16.13 0.94
N HIS A 62 -18.58 15.83 1.84
CA HIS A 62 -18.35 14.46 2.32
C HIS A 62 -19.58 13.94 3.07
N SER A 63 -20.02 12.73 2.71
CA SER A 63 -21.12 12.04 3.38
C SER A 63 -20.86 10.54 3.43
N GLU A 64 -20.99 9.95 4.61
CA GLU A 64 -20.94 8.50 4.87
C GLU A 64 -21.90 7.72 3.96
N ALA A 65 -23.03 8.34 3.56
CA ALA A 65 -24.00 7.71 2.67
C ALA A 65 -23.43 7.32 1.31
N TRP A 66 -22.33 7.97 0.87
CA TRP A 66 -21.65 7.67 -0.39
C TRP A 66 -20.47 6.72 -0.26
N ALA A 67 -20.10 6.33 0.98
CA ALA A 67 -18.85 5.61 1.25
C ALA A 67 -18.69 4.30 0.47
N GLU A 68 -19.77 3.57 0.18
CA GLU A 68 -19.68 2.31 -0.58
C GLU A 68 -19.34 2.52 -2.05
N GLY A 69 -19.83 3.61 -2.67
CA GLY A 69 -19.67 3.87 -4.09
C GLY A 69 -18.46 4.73 -4.45
N ILE A 70 -17.85 5.42 -3.50
CA ILE A 70 -16.73 6.34 -3.73
C ILE A 70 -15.42 5.70 -3.26
N ASP A 71 -14.32 5.97 -3.98
CA ASP A 71 -12.98 5.47 -3.64
C ASP A 71 -12.13 6.50 -2.90
N CYS A 72 -12.29 7.77 -3.21
CA CYS A 72 -11.59 8.89 -2.58
C CYS A 72 -12.56 10.08 -2.45
N PHE A 73 -12.45 10.85 -1.35
CA PHE A 73 -13.21 12.06 -1.13
C PHE A 73 -12.30 13.28 -1.11
N PHE A 74 -12.79 14.39 -1.66
CA PHE A 74 -12.10 15.68 -1.72
C PHE A 74 -13.09 16.82 -1.54
N ASP A 75 -12.66 17.89 -0.86
CA ASP A 75 -13.50 19.07 -0.67
C ASP A 75 -13.79 19.79 -2.00
N ASP A 76 -12.83 19.79 -2.91
CA ASP A 76 -12.92 20.40 -4.24
C ASP A 76 -11.99 19.71 -5.26
N VAL A 77 -12.03 20.20 -6.51
CA VAL A 77 -11.22 19.67 -7.62
C VAL A 77 -9.72 19.97 -7.41
N GLU A 78 -9.37 21.07 -6.75
CA GLU A 78 -7.97 21.43 -6.48
C GLU A 78 -7.34 20.44 -5.53
N ALA A 79 -8.04 20.06 -4.47
CA ALA A 79 -7.60 19.01 -3.53
C ALA A 79 -7.44 17.64 -4.21
N ALA A 80 -8.21 17.36 -5.26
CA ALA A 80 -8.14 16.10 -6.01
C ALA A 80 -7.02 16.06 -7.07
N GLN A 81 -6.37 17.18 -7.39
CA GLN A 81 -5.46 17.28 -8.54
C GLN A 81 -4.32 16.27 -8.53
N SER A 82 -3.68 16.04 -7.38
CA SER A 82 -2.57 15.08 -7.27
C SER A 82 -3.04 13.64 -7.57
N VAL A 83 -4.22 13.27 -7.10
CA VAL A 83 -4.84 11.96 -7.37
C VAL A 83 -5.23 11.85 -8.84
N ILE A 84 -5.85 12.87 -9.41
CA ILE A 84 -6.22 12.91 -10.85
C ILE A 84 -4.97 12.77 -11.72
N ALA A 85 -3.87 13.44 -11.37
CA ALA A 85 -2.59 13.34 -12.08
C ALA A 85 -2.03 11.90 -12.01
N GLY A 86 -2.02 11.27 -10.83
CA GLY A 86 -1.57 9.88 -10.65
C GLY A 86 -2.41 8.88 -11.44
N ILE A 87 -3.75 9.03 -11.41
CA ILE A 87 -4.69 8.20 -12.20
C ILE A 87 -4.41 8.36 -13.69
N THR A 88 -4.23 9.60 -14.15
CA THR A 88 -4.04 9.90 -15.59
C THR A 88 -2.71 9.35 -16.10
N ALA A 89 -1.66 9.37 -15.27
CA ALA A 89 -0.34 8.86 -15.64
C ALA A 89 -0.31 7.32 -15.76
N ASN A 90 -1.03 6.60 -14.88
CA ASN A 90 -1.07 5.13 -14.85
C ASN A 90 -2.50 4.62 -14.57
N PRO A 91 -3.42 4.76 -15.55
CA PRO A 91 -4.83 4.49 -15.33
C PRO A 91 -5.15 3.01 -15.03
N ARG A 92 -4.35 2.08 -15.52
CA ARG A 92 -4.55 0.63 -15.26
C ARG A 92 -4.17 0.27 -13.84
N ALA A 93 -3.03 0.76 -13.36
CA ALA A 93 -2.61 0.58 -11.96
C ALA A 93 -3.60 1.25 -11.00
N ALA A 94 -4.07 2.47 -11.32
CA ALA A 94 -5.05 3.19 -10.52
C ALA A 94 -6.40 2.44 -10.46
N ALA A 95 -6.88 1.91 -11.59
CA ALA A 95 -8.09 1.09 -11.63
C ALA A 95 -7.94 -0.18 -10.80
N ALA A 96 -6.81 -0.90 -10.94
CA ALA A 96 -6.53 -2.09 -10.14
C ALA A 96 -6.47 -1.76 -8.64
N MET A 97 -5.84 -0.65 -8.24
CA MET A 97 -5.75 -0.21 -6.84
C MET A 97 -7.12 -0.12 -6.16
N VAL A 98 -8.05 0.62 -6.76
CA VAL A 98 -9.38 0.81 -6.18
C VAL A 98 -10.21 -0.47 -6.17
N GLN A 99 -10.13 -1.30 -7.22
CA GLN A 99 -10.80 -2.59 -7.27
C GLN A 99 -10.28 -3.53 -6.17
N VAL A 100 -8.96 -3.62 -5.99
CA VAL A 100 -8.35 -4.43 -4.94
C VAL A 100 -8.81 -3.98 -3.56
N THR A 101 -8.74 -2.68 -3.26
CA THR A 101 -9.12 -2.16 -1.92
C THR A 101 -10.61 -2.28 -1.63
N ARG A 102 -11.50 -2.18 -2.63
CA ARG A 102 -12.93 -2.47 -2.47
C ARG A 102 -13.18 -3.90 -2.01
N ILE A 103 -12.44 -4.86 -2.57
CA ILE A 103 -12.59 -6.29 -2.30
C ILE A 103 -11.89 -6.68 -0.99
N THR A 104 -10.63 -6.27 -0.80
CA THR A 104 -9.78 -6.71 0.33
C THR A 104 -10.30 -6.25 1.69
N SER A 105 -11.07 -5.14 1.73
CA SER A 105 -11.69 -4.64 2.96
C SER A 105 -12.71 -5.61 3.57
N GLN A 106 -13.26 -6.52 2.77
CA GLN A 106 -14.32 -7.46 3.17
C GLN A 106 -13.81 -8.90 3.34
N LEU A 107 -12.55 -9.17 2.99
CA LEU A 107 -11.97 -10.51 2.98
C LEU A 107 -11.17 -10.82 4.25
N SER A 108 -10.98 -12.11 4.50
CA SER A 108 -9.98 -12.58 5.46
C SER A 108 -8.59 -12.06 5.08
N LEU A 109 -7.65 -12.02 6.03
CA LEU A 109 -6.27 -11.61 5.74
C LEU A 109 -5.66 -12.42 4.58
N ARG A 110 -5.82 -13.74 4.63
CA ARG A 110 -5.26 -14.65 3.63
C ARG A 110 -5.83 -14.39 2.24
N ASP A 111 -7.16 -14.31 2.13
CA ASP A 111 -7.83 -14.16 0.84
C ASP A 111 -7.55 -12.77 0.24
N ALA A 112 -7.48 -11.75 1.07
CA ALA A 112 -7.11 -10.40 0.67
C ALA A 112 -5.70 -10.34 0.06
N LEU A 113 -4.71 -11.02 0.66
CA LEU A 113 -3.34 -11.10 0.13
C LEU A 113 -3.26 -11.89 -1.18
N VAL A 114 -4.14 -12.88 -1.39
CA VAL A 114 -4.26 -13.56 -2.69
C VAL A 114 -4.73 -12.59 -3.76
N VAL A 115 -5.77 -11.80 -3.49
CA VAL A 115 -6.32 -10.81 -4.44
C VAL A 115 -5.27 -9.75 -4.79
N GLU A 116 -4.58 -9.19 -3.79
CA GLU A 116 -3.48 -8.24 -4.03
C GLU A 116 -2.40 -8.84 -4.94
N SER A 117 -1.94 -10.03 -4.62
CA SER A 117 -0.86 -10.69 -5.37
C SER A 117 -1.26 -11.04 -6.82
N LEU A 118 -2.52 -11.39 -7.08
CA LEU A 118 -3.04 -11.60 -8.44
C LEU A 118 -3.07 -10.29 -9.22
N ALA A 119 -3.57 -9.21 -8.61
CA ALA A 119 -3.60 -7.89 -9.23
C ALA A 119 -2.18 -7.39 -9.54
N TYR A 120 -1.26 -7.52 -8.59
CA TYR A 120 0.15 -7.16 -8.79
C TYR A 120 0.78 -7.95 -9.94
N SER A 121 0.55 -9.28 -10.02
CA SER A 121 1.04 -10.11 -11.12
C SER A 121 0.47 -9.70 -12.48
N THR A 122 -0.81 -9.33 -12.52
CA THR A 122 -1.45 -8.83 -13.74
C THR A 122 -0.81 -7.53 -14.22
N LEU A 123 -0.54 -6.60 -13.31
CA LEU A 123 0.10 -5.32 -13.63
C LEU A 123 1.56 -5.46 -14.07
N LEU A 124 2.31 -6.43 -13.54
CA LEU A 124 3.67 -6.74 -14.01
C LEU A 124 3.72 -7.11 -15.51
N ALA A 125 2.62 -7.64 -16.06
CA ALA A 125 2.49 -7.91 -17.50
C ALA A 125 2.06 -6.67 -18.31
N GLY A 126 1.66 -5.58 -17.65
CA GLY A 126 1.09 -4.38 -18.25
C GLY A 126 2.11 -3.46 -18.91
N GLU A 127 1.64 -2.64 -19.85
CA GLU A 127 2.51 -1.69 -20.58
C GLU A 127 2.97 -0.53 -19.69
N GLU A 128 2.21 -0.13 -18.66
CA GLU A 128 2.59 0.92 -17.71
C GLU A 128 3.88 0.52 -16.97
N PHE A 129 3.89 -0.70 -16.42
CA PHE A 129 5.08 -1.24 -15.75
C PHE A 129 6.25 -1.44 -16.70
N LYS A 130 6.03 -1.97 -17.91
CA LYS A 130 7.10 -2.16 -18.92
C LYS A 130 7.73 -0.83 -19.33
N SER A 131 6.91 0.20 -19.56
CA SER A 131 7.39 1.53 -19.91
C SER A 131 8.24 2.14 -18.79
N TRP A 132 7.77 2.00 -17.52
CA TRP A 132 8.53 2.42 -16.36
C TRP A 132 9.86 1.66 -16.27
N LEU A 133 9.85 0.34 -16.42
CA LEU A 133 11.05 -0.50 -16.34
C LEU A 133 12.09 -0.12 -17.40
N GLN A 134 11.66 0.16 -18.63
CA GLN A 134 12.54 0.61 -19.72
C GLN A 134 13.19 1.98 -19.45
N SER A 135 12.57 2.83 -18.66
CA SER A 135 13.11 4.14 -18.28
C SER A 135 14.20 4.06 -17.20
N ARG A 136 14.40 2.89 -16.59
CA ARG A 136 15.34 2.72 -15.49
C ARG A 136 16.78 2.52 -15.94
N PRO A 137 17.76 2.98 -15.13
CA PRO A 137 19.16 2.62 -15.34
C PRO A 137 19.36 1.11 -15.14
N ALA A 138 20.46 0.59 -15.69
CA ALA A 138 20.84 -0.80 -15.48
C ALA A 138 21.02 -1.13 -13.99
N PRO A 139 20.65 -2.36 -13.56
CA PRO A 139 20.80 -2.81 -12.18
C PRO A 139 22.27 -2.73 -11.72
N ARG A 140 22.46 -2.41 -10.43
CA ARG A 140 23.78 -2.31 -9.81
C ARG A 140 24.11 -3.59 -9.07
N ALA A 141 25.34 -4.07 -9.23
CA ALA A 141 25.84 -5.16 -8.39
C ALA A 141 25.92 -4.71 -6.92
N ARG A 142 25.46 -5.56 -6.01
CA ARG A 142 25.51 -5.32 -4.57
C ARG A 142 26.38 -6.36 -3.89
N PRO A 143 27.12 -5.98 -2.82
CA PRO A 143 27.81 -6.94 -2.00
C PRO A 143 26.81 -7.85 -1.29
N LEU A 144 27.18 -9.13 -1.13
CA LEU A 144 26.46 -10.06 -0.27
C LEU A 144 26.78 -9.67 1.19
N GLU A 145 25.78 -9.18 1.91
CA GLU A 145 25.82 -8.90 3.34
C GLU A 145 24.67 -9.67 3.98
N ASP A 146 24.81 -10.07 5.26
CA ASP A 146 23.68 -10.64 6.00
C ASP A 146 22.61 -9.54 6.17
N PRO A 147 21.47 -9.64 5.50
CA PRO A 147 20.51 -8.53 5.43
C PRO A 147 19.76 -8.30 6.75
N VAL A 148 19.79 -9.27 7.67
CA VAL A 148 19.09 -9.21 8.96
C VAL A 148 20.02 -9.71 10.07
N ILE A 149 20.10 -8.95 11.16
CA ILE A 149 20.79 -9.35 12.39
C ILE A 149 19.74 -9.67 13.45
N LEU A 150 19.98 -10.75 14.19
CA LEU A 150 19.11 -11.22 15.28
C LEU A 150 19.85 -11.17 16.61
N ASP A 151 19.31 -10.42 17.57
CA ASP A 151 19.80 -10.35 18.93
C ASP A 151 18.72 -10.78 19.93
N ARG A 152 19.07 -11.62 20.90
CA ARG A 152 18.12 -12.09 21.90
C ARG A 152 18.35 -11.38 23.23
N PHE A 153 17.32 -10.72 23.74
CA PHE A 153 17.31 -10.09 25.07
C PHE A 153 16.15 -10.67 25.91
N ASN A 154 16.46 -11.62 26.77
CA ASN A 154 15.46 -12.33 27.55
C ASN A 154 14.39 -12.99 26.66
N GLN A 155 13.16 -12.49 26.73
CA GLN A 155 12.01 -12.95 25.96
C GLN A 155 11.76 -12.12 24.69
N ASP A 156 12.56 -11.07 24.46
CA ASP A 156 12.48 -10.24 23.26
C ASP A 156 13.50 -10.70 22.21
N LEU A 157 13.08 -10.79 20.95
CA LEU A 157 13.95 -10.93 19.79
C LEU A 157 14.05 -9.57 19.10
N VAL A 158 15.24 -9.00 19.08
CA VAL A 158 15.52 -7.77 18.33
C VAL A 158 15.97 -8.16 16.92
N ILE A 159 15.28 -7.63 15.92
CA ILE A 159 15.49 -7.91 14.50
C ILE A 159 15.91 -6.61 13.82
N SER A 160 17.14 -6.55 13.32
CA SER A 160 17.69 -5.36 12.67
C SER A 160 17.81 -5.58 11.17
N LEU A 161 17.19 -4.73 10.36
CA LEU A 161 17.46 -4.68 8.93
C LEU A 161 18.87 -4.13 8.72
N ASN A 162 19.74 -4.88 8.04
CA ASN A 162 21.18 -4.62 7.97
C ASN A 162 21.68 -4.47 6.53
N ALA A 163 21.05 -3.64 5.75
CA ALA A 163 21.52 -3.26 4.43
C ALA A 163 21.51 -1.72 4.26
N PRO A 164 22.23 -0.95 5.14
CA PRO A 164 22.11 0.51 5.18
C PRO A 164 22.59 1.19 3.88
N ARG A 165 23.49 0.58 3.12
CA ARG A 165 23.95 1.10 1.81
C ARG A 165 22.85 1.13 0.77
N SER A 166 21.91 0.18 0.81
CA SER A 166 20.70 0.14 -0.01
C SER A 166 19.49 0.76 0.70
N ARG A 167 19.70 1.43 1.84
CA ARG A 167 18.61 1.94 2.70
C ARG A 167 17.61 0.85 3.07
N ASN A 168 18.13 -0.33 3.37
CA ASN A 168 17.36 -1.52 3.75
C ASN A 168 16.26 -1.89 2.73
N ALA A 169 16.56 -1.73 1.42
CA ALA A 169 15.62 -2.10 0.37
C ALA A 169 15.20 -3.57 0.53
N LEU A 170 13.92 -3.84 0.31
CA LEU A 170 13.32 -5.16 0.40
C LEU A 170 13.69 -5.97 -0.86
N SER A 171 14.92 -6.44 -0.89
CA SER A 171 15.43 -7.40 -1.89
C SER A 171 14.88 -8.80 -1.62
N ILE A 172 15.15 -9.74 -2.53
CA ILE A 172 14.84 -11.16 -2.34
C ILE A 172 15.47 -11.68 -1.04
N ASP A 173 16.76 -11.37 -0.82
CA ASP A 173 17.48 -11.82 0.37
C ASP A 173 16.93 -11.19 1.66
N MET A 174 16.66 -9.88 1.66
CA MET A 174 16.05 -9.18 2.80
C MET A 174 14.65 -9.74 3.10
N ARG A 175 13.84 -9.95 2.08
CA ARG A 175 12.49 -10.52 2.22
C ARG A 175 12.53 -11.90 2.86
N ASP A 176 13.41 -12.78 2.35
CA ASP A 176 13.49 -14.17 2.82
C ASP A 176 14.05 -14.23 4.24
N ALA A 177 15.08 -13.45 4.56
CA ALA A 177 15.66 -13.36 5.91
C ALA A 177 14.65 -12.79 6.94
N LEU A 178 13.91 -11.74 6.58
CA LEU A 178 12.84 -11.21 7.46
C LEU A 178 11.73 -12.25 7.69
N ARG A 179 11.32 -12.96 6.64
CA ARG A 179 10.32 -14.02 6.78
C ARG A 179 10.79 -15.11 7.75
N GLU A 180 12.04 -15.57 7.63
CA GLU A 180 12.62 -16.58 8.52
C GLU A 180 12.69 -16.07 9.96
N ALA A 181 13.15 -14.84 10.16
CA ALA A 181 13.19 -14.20 11.47
C ALA A 181 11.79 -14.08 12.11
N PHE A 182 10.77 -13.68 11.33
CA PHE A 182 9.40 -13.59 11.83
C PHE A 182 8.78 -14.96 12.10
N GLN A 183 9.11 -15.97 11.30
CA GLN A 183 8.68 -17.35 11.58
C GLN A 183 9.28 -17.89 12.89
N LEU A 184 10.54 -17.57 13.20
CA LEU A 184 11.15 -17.93 14.47
C LEU A 184 10.35 -17.40 15.66
N VAL A 185 9.83 -16.16 15.56
CA VAL A 185 8.95 -15.59 16.61
C VAL A 185 7.71 -16.43 16.83
N LEU A 186 7.10 -16.96 15.76
CA LEU A 186 5.89 -17.80 15.88
C LEU A 186 6.19 -19.20 16.41
N LEU A 187 7.33 -19.77 16.04
CA LEU A 187 7.70 -21.17 16.37
C LEU A 187 8.29 -21.31 17.77
N ASP A 188 9.01 -20.29 18.26
CA ASP A 188 9.60 -20.30 19.60
C ASP A 188 8.68 -19.58 20.60
N ALA A 189 7.98 -20.35 21.42
CA ALA A 189 7.10 -19.83 22.46
C ALA A 189 7.83 -19.04 23.55
N SER A 190 9.16 -19.15 23.66
CA SER A 190 9.96 -18.38 24.61
C SER A 190 10.23 -16.95 24.14
N ILE A 191 9.99 -16.63 22.85
CA ILE A 191 10.02 -15.28 22.32
C ILE A 191 8.63 -14.67 22.51
N LEU A 192 8.48 -13.71 23.38
CA LEU A 192 7.18 -13.04 23.60
C LEU A 192 6.97 -11.87 22.63
N LYS A 193 8.04 -11.15 22.29
CA LYS A 193 8.00 -9.97 21.42
C LYS A 193 9.13 -9.99 20.40
N ALA A 194 8.83 -9.60 19.18
CA ALA A 194 9.81 -9.19 18.18
C ALA A 194 9.86 -7.66 18.12
N ARG A 195 11.04 -7.09 18.26
CA ARG A 195 11.30 -5.65 18.13
C ARG A 195 12.09 -5.41 16.86
N VAL A 196 11.50 -4.72 15.89
CA VAL A 196 12.06 -4.57 14.54
C VAL A 196 12.47 -3.14 14.28
N TYR A 197 13.70 -2.92 13.78
CA TYR A 197 14.19 -1.61 13.35
C TYR A 197 15.16 -1.73 12.18
N GLY A 198 15.51 -0.60 11.54
CA GLY A 198 16.50 -0.56 10.48
C GLY A 198 17.82 0.05 10.93
N LEU A 199 18.95 -0.45 10.44
CA LEU A 199 20.25 0.20 10.58
C LEU A 199 20.44 1.30 9.52
N GLY A 200 21.23 2.32 9.84
CA GLY A 200 21.55 3.42 8.91
C GLY A 200 20.49 4.53 8.87
N PRO A 201 20.37 5.28 7.74
CA PRO A 201 19.61 6.53 7.70
C PRO A 201 18.10 6.35 7.42
N ALA A 202 17.65 5.14 7.12
CA ALA A 202 16.26 4.84 6.78
C ALA A 202 15.86 3.46 7.31
N PHE A 203 14.60 3.33 7.71
CA PHE A 203 14.07 2.04 8.09
C PHE A 203 14.06 1.09 6.88
N CYS A 204 13.37 1.47 5.79
CA CYS A 204 13.35 0.71 4.54
C CYS A 204 12.86 1.58 3.38
N SER A 205 13.59 1.59 2.28
CA SER A 205 13.27 2.37 1.08
C SER A 205 12.30 1.68 0.11
N GLY A 206 11.65 0.59 0.54
CA GLY A 206 10.73 -0.18 -0.28
C GLY A 206 11.37 -1.32 -1.05
N GLY A 207 10.66 -1.87 -2.01
CA GLY A 207 11.17 -2.95 -2.86
C GLY A 207 12.48 -2.58 -3.55
N ASP A 208 13.38 -3.56 -3.68
CA ASP A 208 14.61 -3.35 -4.44
C ASP A 208 14.30 -3.18 -5.91
N LEU A 209 14.37 -1.93 -6.38
CA LEU A 209 14.03 -1.59 -7.75
C LEU A 209 14.97 -2.22 -8.79
N ASP A 210 16.16 -2.68 -8.38
CA ASP A 210 17.10 -3.38 -9.27
C ASP A 210 16.69 -4.84 -9.52
N GLU A 211 15.77 -5.37 -8.70
CA GLU A 211 15.18 -6.70 -8.86
C GLU A 211 13.83 -6.69 -9.61
N PHE A 212 13.27 -5.51 -9.87
CA PHE A 212 12.01 -5.38 -10.61
C PHE A 212 12.22 -5.83 -12.08
N GLY A 213 11.29 -6.66 -12.56
CA GLY A 213 11.36 -7.23 -13.91
C GLY A 213 12.19 -8.50 -14.04
N LEU A 214 12.84 -8.99 -12.97
CA LEU A 214 13.58 -10.27 -13.01
C LEU A 214 12.65 -11.49 -13.11
N ALA A 215 11.41 -11.38 -12.64
CA ALA A 215 10.44 -12.47 -12.73
C ALA A 215 9.91 -12.60 -14.16
N THR A 216 10.35 -13.63 -14.88
CA THR A 216 9.91 -13.94 -16.24
C THR A 216 8.59 -14.71 -16.27
N ASP A 217 8.30 -15.50 -15.25
CA ASP A 217 7.02 -16.20 -15.06
C ASP A 217 6.23 -15.55 -13.92
N LEU A 218 5.15 -14.86 -14.29
CA LEU A 218 4.32 -14.12 -13.33
C LEU A 218 3.45 -15.02 -12.46
N SER A 219 3.18 -16.25 -12.89
CA SER A 219 2.48 -17.24 -12.07
C SER A 219 3.38 -17.75 -10.95
N VAL A 220 4.66 -17.98 -11.25
CA VAL A 220 5.68 -18.27 -10.23
C VAL A 220 5.88 -17.09 -9.30
N ALA A 221 5.93 -15.87 -9.83
CA ALA A 221 6.04 -14.67 -9.02
C ALA A 221 4.86 -14.51 -8.04
N HIS A 222 3.62 -14.80 -8.48
CA HIS A 222 2.46 -14.87 -7.59
C HIS A 222 2.65 -15.93 -6.49
N HIS A 223 3.06 -17.14 -6.86
CA HIS A 223 3.28 -18.23 -5.90
C HIS A 223 4.37 -17.87 -4.86
N VAL A 224 5.46 -17.26 -5.30
CA VAL A 224 6.53 -16.77 -4.39
C VAL A 224 5.98 -15.72 -3.41
N ARG A 225 5.17 -14.76 -3.85
CA ARG A 225 4.54 -13.79 -2.95
C ARG A 225 3.64 -14.47 -1.91
N GLN A 226 2.86 -15.47 -2.32
CA GLN A 226 2.02 -16.23 -1.39
C GLN A 226 2.81 -17.00 -0.33
N LEU A 227 4.04 -17.38 -0.61
CA LEU A 227 4.87 -18.18 0.30
C LEU A 227 5.89 -17.36 1.10
N ARG A 228 6.31 -16.20 0.58
CA ARG A 228 7.54 -15.54 1.03
C ARG A 228 7.37 -14.13 1.59
N MET A 229 6.18 -13.51 1.49
CA MET A 229 6.00 -12.14 1.99
C MET A 229 5.98 -12.10 3.53
N PRO A 230 6.85 -11.27 4.17
CA PRO A 230 6.98 -11.22 5.62
C PRO A 230 5.70 -10.79 6.35
N GLY A 231 4.92 -9.90 5.74
CA GLY A 231 3.68 -9.38 6.30
C GLY A 231 2.64 -10.44 6.64
N GLN A 232 2.62 -11.57 5.91
CA GLN A 232 1.74 -12.70 6.22
C GLN A 232 2.05 -13.29 7.60
N THR A 233 3.33 -13.42 7.93
CA THR A 233 3.78 -14.00 9.20
C THR A 233 3.42 -13.07 10.36
N ILE A 234 3.62 -11.75 10.20
CA ILE A 234 3.21 -10.75 11.19
C ILE A 234 1.71 -10.82 11.43
N GLY A 235 0.92 -10.89 10.36
CA GLY A 235 -0.55 -10.89 10.43
C GLY A 235 -1.17 -12.10 11.15
N LEU A 236 -0.38 -13.16 11.42
CA LEU A 236 -0.84 -14.33 12.21
C LEU A 236 -0.80 -14.08 13.72
N ALA A 237 0.07 -13.17 14.21
CA ALA A 237 0.18 -12.80 15.61
C ALA A 237 0.67 -11.35 15.73
N PRO A 238 -0.13 -10.37 15.24
CA PRO A 238 0.31 -8.97 15.13
C PRO A 238 0.75 -8.39 16.47
N GLU A 239 0.12 -8.79 17.58
CA GLU A 239 0.42 -8.36 18.94
C GLU A 239 1.84 -8.74 19.40
N ARG A 240 2.51 -9.67 18.73
CA ARG A 240 3.89 -10.08 19.05
C ARG A 240 4.94 -9.24 18.33
N PHE A 241 4.57 -8.29 17.47
CA PHE A 241 5.49 -7.51 16.66
C PHE A 241 5.36 -6.02 16.97
N ASP A 242 6.48 -5.42 17.37
CA ASP A 242 6.65 -3.99 17.60
C ASP A 242 7.69 -3.46 16.62
N PHE A 243 7.34 -2.45 15.84
CA PHE A 243 8.25 -1.79 14.91
C PHE A 243 8.61 -0.40 15.40
N TRP A 244 9.90 -0.05 15.33
CA TRP A 244 10.35 1.33 15.39
C TRP A 244 10.89 1.72 14.02
N VAL A 245 10.24 2.70 13.40
CA VAL A 245 10.55 3.14 12.04
C VAL A 245 11.11 4.56 12.03
N HIS A 246 12.06 4.85 11.13
CA HIS A 246 12.74 6.13 11.07
C HIS A 246 13.21 6.49 9.66
N GLY A 247 13.48 7.77 9.43
CA GLY A 247 13.91 8.28 8.13
C GLY A 247 12.87 7.96 7.05
N ALA A 248 13.25 7.25 6.00
CA ALA A 248 12.33 6.89 4.93
C ALA A 248 11.71 5.50 5.15
N CYS A 249 10.37 5.43 5.05
CA CYS A 249 9.53 4.23 5.07
C CYS A 249 8.67 4.21 3.82
N ILE A 250 9.16 3.59 2.75
CA ILE A 250 8.58 3.71 1.41
C ILE A 250 8.06 2.34 0.95
N GLY A 251 6.85 2.29 0.36
CA GLY A 251 6.26 1.06 -0.16
C GLY A 251 6.33 -0.08 0.85
N GLY A 252 6.99 -1.21 0.49
CA GLY A 252 7.20 -2.35 1.39
C GLY A 252 7.78 -1.99 2.77
N GLY A 253 8.44 -0.82 2.90
CA GLY A 253 8.96 -0.30 4.17
C GLY A 253 7.89 0.20 5.13
N ILE A 254 6.67 0.44 4.67
CA ILE A 254 5.51 0.69 5.53
C ILE A 254 4.42 -0.37 5.37
N GLU A 255 4.30 -0.98 4.19
CA GLU A 255 3.33 -2.04 3.94
C GLU A 255 3.51 -3.21 4.91
N THR A 256 4.77 -3.64 5.12
CA THR A 256 5.11 -4.75 6.03
C THR A 256 4.88 -4.39 7.50
N PRO A 257 5.40 -3.26 8.05
CA PRO A 257 5.11 -2.85 9.42
C PRO A 257 3.61 -2.68 9.70
N ALA A 258 2.82 -2.24 8.72
CA ALA A 258 1.38 -2.01 8.89
C ALA A 258 0.57 -3.26 9.30
N PHE A 259 1.14 -4.46 9.23
CA PHE A 259 0.55 -5.69 9.79
C PHE A 259 0.76 -5.84 11.31
N ALA A 260 1.72 -5.12 11.90
CA ALA A 260 2.10 -5.28 13.30
C ALA A 260 1.05 -4.71 14.26
N GLY A 261 1.07 -5.19 15.49
CA GLY A 261 0.22 -4.68 16.56
C GLY A 261 0.63 -3.28 17.01
N HIS A 262 1.92 -2.93 16.87
CA HIS A 262 2.42 -1.62 17.28
C HIS A 262 3.52 -1.09 16.35
N ILE A 263 3.42 0.19 15.99
CA ILE A 263 4.40 0.92 15.18
C ILE A 263 4.69 2.26 15.86
N SER A 264 5.93 2.42 16.34
CA SER A 264 6.47 3.71 16.77
C SER A 264 7.26 4.34 15.62
N ALA A 265 7.08 5.63 15.37
CA ALA A 265 7.83 6.35 14.35
C ALA A 265 8.71 7.44 14.96
N ASP A 266 9.94 7.57 14.44
CA ASP A 266 10.74 8.75 14.71
C ASP A 266 10.00 10.00 14.24
N PRO A 267 10.01 11.13 14.98
CA PRO A 267 9.33 12.37 14.58
C PRO A 267 9.72 12.88 13.19
N ASP A 268 10.94 12.59 12.71
CA ASP A 268 11.43 12.99 11.39
C ASP A 268 11.14 11.94 10.30
N CYS A 269 10.40 10.87 10.62
CA CYS A 269 10.07 9.82 9.68
C CYS A 269 9.14 10.32 8.55
N VAL A 270 9.36 9.82 7.34
CA VAL A 270 8.52 10.11 6.18
C VAL A 270 8.03 8.82 5.53
N PHE A 271 6.79 8.86 5.02
CA PHE A 271 6.12 7.71 4.42
C PHE A 271 5.63 8.03 3.01
N ARG A 272 5.68 7.05 2.12
CA ARG A 272 5.19 7.18 0.75
C ARG A 272 4.82 5.82 0.17
N LEU A 273 3.79 5.81 -0.69
CA LEU A 273 3.41 4.68 -1.56
C LEU A 273 3.65 5.10 -3.02
N PRO A 274 4.78 4.74 -3.64
CA PRO A 274 5.12 5.20 -4.99
C PRO A 274 4.64 4.26 -6.11
N GLU A 275 4.03 3.13 -5.81
CA GLU A 275 3.84 1.99 -6.70
C GLU A 275 3.00 2.34 -7.92
N ILE A 276 1.98 3.22 -7.77
CA ILE A 276 1.17 3.69 -8.92
C ILE A 276 2.06 4.34 -9.98
N GLY A 277 3.09 5.10 -9.58
CA GLY A 277 4.06 5.69 -10.51
C GLY A 277 4.91 4.68 -11.28
N PHE A 278 4.91 3.43 -10.85
CA PHE A 278 5.58 2.31 -11.52
C PHE A 278 4.64 1.49 -12.40
N GLY A 279 3.37 1.88 -12.49
CA GLY A 279 2.33 1.07 -13.12
C GLY A 279 1.92 -0.15 -12.29
N LEU A 280 2.12 -0.10 -10.97
CA LEU A 280 1.83 -1.18 -10.02
C LEU A 280 0.94 -0.70 -8.88
N VAL A 281 0.47 -1.63 -8.06
CA VAL A 281 -0.15 -1.36 -6.75
C VAL A 281 0.84 -1.70 -5.63
N PRO A 282 0.65 -1.23 -4.38
CA PRO A 282 1.38 -1.77 -3.24
C PRO A 282 1.27 -3.30 -3.20
N GLY A 283 2.41 -3.99 -3.22
CA GLY A 283 2.46 -5.45 -3.45
C GLY A 283 3.21 -6.23 -2.37
N ALA A 284 3.59 -5.58 -1.28
CA ALA A 284 4.15 -6.20 -0.08
C ALA A 284 3.10 -6.37 1.04
N GLY A 285 1.82 -6.37 0.67
CA GLY A 285 0.67 -6.45 1.55
C GLY A 285 -0.05 -5.12 1.76
N GLY A 286 0.37 -4.03 1.11
CA GLY A 286 -0.10 -2.68 1.39
C GLY A 286 -1.55 -2.40 1.02
N CYS A 287 -2.10 -3.10 0.01
CA CYS A 287 -3.54 -3.05 -0.29
C CYS A 287 -4.40 -3.77 0.76
N VAL A 288 -3.78 -4.40 1.75
CA VAL A 288 -4.44 -5.16 2.81
C VAL A 288 -4.15 -4.55 4.19
N SER A 289 -2.87 -4.35 4.52
CA SER A 289 -2.44 -3.86 5.83
C SER A 289 -2.81 -2.40 6.07
N ILE A 290 -2.55 -1.53 5.10
CA ILE A 290 -2.75 -0.08 5.23
C ILE A 290 -4.25 0.28 5.34
N PRO A 291 -5.17 -0.24 4.47
CA PRO A 291 -6.60 0.05 4.64
C PRO A 291 -7.18 -0.39 5.98
N ARG A 292 -6.60 -1.41 6.62
CA ARG A 292 -7.02 -1.87 7.96
C ARG A 292 -6.62 -0.91 9.08
N ARG A 293 -5.61 -0.06 8.86
CA ARG A 293 -5.20 0.99 9.80
C ARG A 293 -5.90 2.32 9.54
N ILE A 294 -5.91 2.78 8.28
CA ILE A 294 -6.34 4.14 7.94
C ILE A 294 -7.60 4.24 7.08
N GLY A 295 -8.24 3.10 6.81
CA GLY A 295 -9.42 3.01 5.94
C GLY A 295 -9.08 3.07 4.44
N ARG A 296 -9.96 2.48 3.59
CA ARG A 296 -9.69 2.34 2.15
C ARG A 296 -9.67 3.68 1.41
N HIS A 297 -10.53 4.63 1.76
CA HIS A 297 -10.62 5.93 1.05
C HIS A 297 -9.32 6.72 1.18
N ARG A 298 -8.78 6.79 2.40
CA ARG A 298 -7.51 7.48 2.67
C ARG A 298 -6.32 6.74 2.05
N THR A 299 -6.33 5.41 2.10
CA THR A 299 -5.31 4.58 1.44
C THR A 299 -5.29 4.81 -0.06
N ASN A 300 -6.46 4.82 -0.71
CA ASN A 300 -6.59 5.08 -2.14
C ASN A 300 -6.07 6.48 -2.50
N ALA A 301 -6.52 7.52 -1.78
CA ALA A 301 -6.09 8.88 -2.03
C ALA A 301 -4.56 9.02 -1.89
N TRP A 302 -3.99 8.41 -0.86
CA TRP A 302 -2.55 8.43 -0.62
C TRP A 302 -1.76 7.66 -1.69
N ALA A 303 -2.14 6.44 -2.01
CA ALA A 303 -1.46 5.64 -3.03
C ALA A 303 -1.58 6.28 -4.44
N LEU A 304 -2.77 6.76 -4.81
CA LEU A 304 -3.01 7.38 -6.12
C LEU A 304 -2.28 8.71 -6.27
N SER A 305 -2.18 9.53 -5.21
CA SER A 305 -1.43 10.79 -5.25
C SER A 305 0.08 10.60 -5.14
N GLN A 306 0.53 9.48 -4.58
CA GLN A 306 1.94 9.20 -4.30
C GLN A 306 2.63 10.28 -3.45
N THR A 307 1.86 11.05 -2.68
CA THR A 307 2.40 12.12 -1.83
C THR A 307 3.21 11.54 -0.68
N THR A 308 4.23 12.30 -0.25
CA THR A 308 4.96 11.98 0.97
C THR A 308 4.23 12.57 2.16
N ILE A 309 3.96 11.77 3.19
CA ILE A 309 3.42 12.24 4.46
C ILE A 309 4.50 12.18 5.55
N ASN A 310 4.42 13.08 6.52
CA ASN A 310 5.31 13.10 7.68
C ASN A 310 4.77 12.23 8.82
N ALA A 311 5.59 12.07 9.87
CA ALA A 311 5.25 11.25 11.02
C ALA A 311 4.01 11.75 11.78
N GLN A 312 3.81 13.06 11.88
CA GLN A 312 2.66 13.65 12.53
C GLN A 312 1.35 13.31 11.79
N THR A 313 1.33 13.45 10.48
CA THR A 313 0.20 13.03 9.63
C THR A 313 -0.06 11.53 9.75
N ALA A 314 1.01 10.72 9.77
CA ALA A 314 0.89 9.26 9.92
C ALA A 314 0.25 8.87 11.26
N LEU A 315 0.60 9.58 12.35
CA LEU A 315 -0.03 9.40 13.67
C LEU A 315 -1.51 9.81 13.66
N GLU A 316 -1.83 10.98 13.11
CA GLU A 316 -3.20 11.49 13.01
C GLU A 316 -4.11 10.54 12.19
N TRP A 317 -3.54 9.87 11.20
CA TRP A 317 -4.26 8.89 10.41
C TRP A 317 -4.43 7.53 11.11
N GLY A 318 -3.62 7.24 12.12
CA GLY A 318 -3.54 5.92 12.75
C GLY A 318 -2.69 4.92 11.95
N LEU A 319 -1.86 5.41 11.02
CA LEU A 319 -0.89 4.57 10.31
C LEU A 319 0.22 4.10 11.25
N VAL A 320 0.65 4.97 12.16
CA VAL A 320 1.54 4.67 13.29
C VAL A 320 0.83 4.95 14.61
N ASP A 321 1.27 4.32 15.68
CA ASP A 321 0.58 4.34 16.97
C ASP A 321 1.16 5.40 17.92
N GLU A 322 2.44 5.76 17.75
CA GLU A 322 3.09 6.82 18.54
C GLU A 322 4.28 7.44 17.80
N LEU A 323 4.68 8.64 18.22
CA LEU A 323 5.95 9.25 17.85
C LEU A 323 6.94 9.05 18.98
N LEU A 324 8.05 8.36 18.67
CA LEU A 324 9.07 7.98 19.63
C LEU A 324 10.46 8.20 19.04
N ALA A 325 11.27 9.03 19.70
CA ALA A 325 12.70 9.09 19.41
C ALA A 325 13.34 7.71 19.60
N ARG A 326 14.50 7.49 18.98
CA ARG A 326 15.18 6.19 18.96
C ARG A 326 15.21 5.52 20.33
N PRO A 327 14.54 4.36 20.51
CA PRO A 327 14.53 3.66 21.80
C PRO A 327 15.87 2.97 22.07
N ASN A 328 16.20 2.74 23.35
CA ASN A 328 17.47 2.15 23.76
C ASN A 328 17.71 0.73 23.20
N TRP A 329 16.68 -0.02 22.88
CA TRP A 329 16.79 -1.36 22.26
C TRP A 329 17.08 -1.32 20.76
N ALA A 330 16.87 -0.19 20.10
CA ALA A 330 17.18 0.02 18.67
C ALA A 330 18.62 0.56 18.49
N VAL A 331 19.54 0.15 19.34
CA VAL A 331 20.97 0.48 19.24
C VAL A 331 21.68 -0.69 18.58
N ALA A 332 22.47 -0.43 17.52
CA ALA A 332 23.34 -1.44 16.95
C ALA A 332 24.23 -1.99 18.08
N THR A 333 24.10 -3.27 18.39
CA THR A 333 25.15 -3.97 19.09
C THR A 333 26.33 -3.99 18.12
N THR A 334 27.31 -3.13 18.38
CA THR A 334 28.58 -3.17 17.63
C THR A 334 29.18 -4.53 17.86
N PRO A 335 29.57 -5.29 16.80
CA PRO A 335 30.28 -6.54 16.99
C PRO A 335 31.61 -6.33 17.66
#